data_1357c2a462107eab8d13ad5830a4e816
#
_entry.id   1357c2a462107eab8d13ad5830a4e816
#
_cell.length_a   1.000
_cell.length_b   1.000
_cell.length_c   1.000
_cell.angle_alpha   90.00
_cell.angle_beta   90.00
_cell.angle_gamma   90.00
#
_symmetry.space_group_name_H-M   'P 1'
#
loop_
_entity.id
_entity.type
_entity.pdbx_description
1 polymer ?
#
loop_
_entity_poly.entity_id
_entity_poly.type
_entity_poly.pdbx_seq_one_letter_code
_entity_poly.pdbx_strand_id
1 'polypeptide(L)'
;MPDSRSRVDGARVLADLNTLRGIGAYKTGVHKPTFSEPHMRSLEWLAEQLPEAGLTATIDGIGNVLGTSTKSGSKLLAGSHLESQNFAGWLDGPLGVIYALEAARVINSDPGLKCAVEVAAWCDEEGHFGHFLGSRSYVGGLTDADIDAARDRTSGRTMRQALRDVGLADRPRVTAERGRHIGYLEVAY
;
A
#
# COMPACT_ATOMS: atom_id res chain seq x y z
N MET A 1 -26.34 -2.86 -27.81
CA MET A 1 -25.65 -1.86 -26.98
C MET A 1 -24.37 -2.49 -26.49
N PRO A 2 -23.18 -1.89 -26.67
CA PRO A 2 -22.00 -2.43 -26.04
C PRO A 2 -22.20 -2.32 -24.52
N ASP A 3 -21.86 -3.40 -23.85
CA ASP A 3 -21.93 -3.54 -22.40
C ASP A 3 -21.12 -2.42 -21.72
N SER A 4 -21.81 -1.50 -21.03
CA SER A 4 -21.22 -0.34 -20.37
C SER A 4 -20.54 -0.69 -19.04
N ARG A 5 -20.32 -1.98 -18.77
CA ARG A 5 -19.59 -2.40 -17.58
C ARG A 5 -18.18 -1.87 -17.63
N SER A 6 -17.74 -1.20 -16.57
CA SER A 6 -16.38 -0.75 -16.42
C SER A 6 -15.41 -1.92 -16.64
N ARG A 7 -14.44 -1.73 -17.51
CA ARG A 7 -13.45 -2.77 -17.84
C ARG A 7 -12.09 -2.36 -17.28
N VAL A 8 -11.29 -3.37 -16.95
CA VAL A 8 -9.87 -3.17 -16.63
C VAL A 8 -9.19 -2.42 -17.78
N ASP A 9 -8.51 -1.33 -17.45
CA ASP A 9 -7.73 -0.55 -18.39
C ASP A 9 -6.25 -0.92 -18.28
N GLY A 10 -5.80 -1.81 -19.17
CA GLY A 10 -4.40 -2.27 -19.19
C GLY A 10 -3.39 -1.14 -19.48
N ALA A 11 -3.79 -0.10 -20.24
CA ALA A 11 -2.91 1.04 -20.51
C ALA A 11 -2.70 1.86 -19.24
N ARG A 12 -3.75 2.07 -18.44
CA ARG A 12 -3.68 2.75 -17.14
C ARG A 12 -2.84 1.93 -16.14
N VAL A 13 -3.04 0.62 -16.04
CA VAL A 13 -2.20 -0.27 -15.21
C VAL A 13 -0.72 -0.10 -15.54
N LEU A 14 -0.36 -0.13 -16.83
CA LEU A 14 1.03 0.05 -17.26
C LEU A 14 1.56 1.45 -17.00
N ALA A 15 0.73 2.49 -17.15
CA ALA A 15 1.10 3.87 -16.86
C ALA A 15 1.39 4.06 -15.37
N ASP A 16 0.54 3.55 -14.49
CA ASP A 16 0.70 3.61 -13.03
C ASP A 16 1.96 2.87 -12.56
N LEU A 17 2.19 1.67 -13.09
CA LEU A 17 3.43 0.90 -12.82
C LEU A 17 4.68 1.65 -13.27
N ASN A 18 4.66 2.26 -14.46
CA ASN A 18 5.80 3.04 -14.95
C ASN A 18 6.01 4.32 -14.14
N THR A 19 4.95 4.95 -13.64
CA THR A 19 5.06 6.10 -12.72
C THR A 19 5.77 5.68 -11.43
N LEU A 20 5.34 4.59 -10.79
CA LEU A 20 6.00 4.06 -9.60
C LEU A 20 7.44 3.62 -9.86
N ARG A 21 7.73 3.04 -11.05
CA ARG A 21 9.09 2.72 -11.47
C ARG A 21 9.96 3.97 -11.57
N GLY A 22 9.42 5.09 -12.06
CA GLY A 22 10.13 6.37 -12.15
C GLY A 22 10.54 6.94 -10.79
N ILE A 23 9.75 6.65 -9.74
CA ILE A 23 10.06 7.04 -8.37
C ILE A 23 11.16 6.11 -7.83
N GLY A 24 12.35 6.67 -7.56
CA GLY A 24 13.49 5.91 -7.05
C GLY A 24 14.15 5.00 -8.08
N ALA A 25 14.01 5.31 -9.38
CA ALA A 25 14.63 4.54 -10.47
C ALA A 25 16.13 4.38 -10.27
N TYR A 26 16.65 3.17 -10.45
CA TYR A 26 18.06 2.85 -10.38
C TYR A 26 18.41 1.80 -11.43
N LYS A 27 19.17 2.16 -12.46
CA LYS A 27 19.49 1.28 -13.60
C LYS A 27 18.21 0.67 -14.21
N THR A 28 18.10 -0.66 -14.21
CA THR A 28 16.93 -1.38 -14.71
C THR A 28 15.83 -1.59 -13.67
N GLY A 29 16.13 -1.30 -12.39
CA GLY A 29 15.26 -1.49 -11.24
C GLY A 29 14.98 -0.19 -10.49
N VAL A 30 14.80 -0.32 -9.18
CA VAL A 30 14.51 0.78 -8.25
C VAL A 30 15.32 0.64 -6.95
N HIS A 31 15.41 1.73 -6.20
CA HIS A 31 15.96 1.76 -4.85
C HIS A 31 15.02 2.57 -3.96
N LYS A 32 14.14 1.88 -3.25
CA LYS A 32 13.09 2.47 -2.40
C LYS A 32 13.05 1.80 -1.01
N PRO A 33 14.14 1.84 -0.23
CA PRO A 33 14.11 1.29 1.13
C PRO A 33 13.01 1.94 1.97
N THR A 34 12.47 1.21 2.93
CA THR A 34 11.43 1.70 3.85
C THR A 34 11.82 3.04 4.47
N PHE A 35 10.90 4.02 4.42
CA PHE A 35 11.05 5.41 4.86
C PHE A 35 12.14 6.21 4.13
N SER A 36 12.66 5.73 3.01
CA SER A 36 13.44 6.59 2.10
C SER A 36 12.52 7.61 1.42
N GLU A 37 13.10 8.70 0.90
CA GLU A 37 12.33 9.70 0.15
C GLU A 37 11.55 9.09 -1.03
N PRO A 38 12.12 8.19 -1.87
CA PRO A 38 11.35 7.54 -2.92
C PRO A 38 10.21 6.65 -2.40
N HIS A 39 10.40 5.96 -1.27
CA HIS A 39 9.31 5.21 -0.66
C HIS A 39 8.17 6.15 -0.23
N MET A 40 8.46 7.20 0.53
CA MET A 40 7.44 8.16 0.98
C MET A 40 6.69 8.79 -0.19
N ARG A 41 7.37 9.17 -1.26
CA ARG A 41 6.73 9.66 -2.50
C ARG A 41 5.82 8.61 -3.14
N SER A 42 6.18 7.33 -3.09
CA SER A 42 5.32 6.25 -3.60
C SER A 42 4.04 6.11 -2.77
N LEU A 43 4.12 6.27 -1.43
CA LEU A 43 2.95 6.27 -0.55
C LEU A 43 2.01 7.46 -0.84
N GLU A 44 2.59 8.66 -0.97
CA GLU A 44 1.86 9.89 -1.30
C GLU A 44 1.17 9.77 -2.66
N TRP A 45 1.89 9.29 -3.67
CA TRP A 45 1.32 9.06 -4.99
C TRP A 45 0.12 8.10 -4.94
N LEU A 46 0.23 6.97 -4.22
CA LEU A 46 -0.91 6.06 -4.08
C LEU A 46 -2.09 6.73 -3.38
N ALA A 47 -1.84 7.46 -2.30
CA ALA A 47 -2.89 8.18 -1.57
C ALA A 47 -3.63 9.19 -2.46
N GLU A 48 -2.94 9.82 -3.42
CA GLU A 48 -3.54 10.73 -4.42
C GLU A 48 -4.40 9.99 -5.46
N GLN A 49 -4.11 8.70 -5.75
CA GLN A 49 -4.89 7.92 -6.72
C GLN A 49 -6.17 7.31 -6.13
N LEU A 50 -6.20 7.02 -4.83
CA LEU A 50 -7.30 6.32 -4.18
C LEU A 50 -8.67 7.00 -4.31
N PRO A 51 -8.81 8.35 -4.26
CA PRO A 51 -10.09 9.02 -4.45
C PRO A 51 -10.76 8.74 -5.81
N GLU A 52 -9.98 8.58 -6.88
CA GLU A 52 -10.51 8.23 -8.21
C GLU A 52 -11.10 6.81 -8.26
N ALA A 53 -10.69 5.94 -7.34
CA ALA A 53 -11.25 4.61 -7.15
C ALA A 53 -12.45 4.59 -6.17
N GLY A 54 -12.97 5.75 -5.75
CA GLY A 54 -14.06 5.88 -4.79
C GLY A 54 -13.65 5.51 -3.36
N LEU A 55 -12.38 5.73 -3.02
CA LEU A 55 -11.79 5.37 -1.72
C LEU A 55 -11.33 6.61 -0.96
N THR A 56 -11.48 6.58 0.36
CA THR A 56 -10.84 7.55 1.25
C THR A 56 -9.44 7.07 1.60
N ALA A 57 -8.44 7.89 1.32
CA ALA A 57 -7.03 7.57 1.55
C ALA A 57 -6.59 7.89 2.99
N THR A 58 -5.80 7.01 3.57
CA THR A 58 -5.12 7.22 4.86
C THR A 58 -3.69 6.69 4.78
N ILE A 59 -2.72 7.52 5.12
CA ILE A 59 -1.34 7.09 5.45
C ILE A 59 -1.26 7.07 6.96
N ASP A 60 -1.12 5.89 7.55
CA ASP A 60 -1.16 5.69 8.99
C ASP A 60 0.20 5.88 9.70
N GLY A 61 0.21 5.76 11.04
CA GLY A 61 1.38 6.00 11.88
C GLY A 61 2.50 4.96 11.79
N ILE A 62 2.33 3.90 10.98
CA ILE A 62 3.38 2.94 10.66
C ILE A 62 3.82 3.04 9.20
N GLY A 63 3.11 3.85 8.38
CA GLY A 63 3.39 4.03 6.96
C GLY A 63 2.59 3.11 6.04
N ASN A 64 1.54 2.45 6.52
CA ASN A 64 0.59 1.80 5.63
C ASN A 64 -0.21 2.85 4.86
N VAL A 65 -0.51 2.59 3.60
CA VAL A 65 -1.54 3.33 2.86
C VAL A 65 -2.78 2.47 2.77
N LEU A 66 -3.90 3.03 3.21
CA LEU A 66 -5.19 2.35 3.21
C LEU A 66 -6.20 3.17 2.42
N GLY A 67 -6.87 2.53 1.47
CA GLY A 67 -8.01 3.08 0.76
C GLY A 67 -9.30 2.41 1.22
N THR A 68 -10.18 3.15 1.89
CA THR A 68 -11.41 2.64 2.48
C THR A 68 -12.65 3.11 1.75
N SER A 69 -13.65 2.23 1.58
CA SER A 69 -14.89 2.52 0.87
C SER A 69 -16.06 2.69 1.84
N THR A 70 -16.91 3.67 1.56
CA THR A 70 -18.22 3.84 2.21
C THR A 70 -19.34 3.07 1.50
N LYS A 71 -19.06 2.45 0.34
CA LYS A 71 -20.04 1.65 -0.41
C LYS A 71 -20.58 0.51 0.46
N SER A 72 -21.89 0.31 0.44
CA SER A 72 -22.54 -0.77 1.17
C SER A 72 -22.20 -2.15 0.59
N GLY A 73 -22.34 -3.20 1.40
CA GLY A 73 -22.13 -4.59 1.00
C GLY A 73 -20.75 -5.14 1.38
N SER A 74 -20.41 -6.28 0.80
CA SER A 74 -19.18 -7.00 1.09
C SER A 74 -17.94 -6.21 0.64
N LYS A 75 -16.87 -6.28 1.42
CA LYS A 75 -15.58 -5.64 1.10
C LYS A 75 -14.48 -6.67 1.02
N LEU A 76 -13.69 -6.61 -0.05
CA LEU A 76 -12.45 -7.35 -0.18
C LEU A 76 -11.29 -6.36 0.02
N LEU A 77 -10.34 -6.69 0.88
CA LEU A 77 -9.08 -5.97 0.96
C LEU A 77 -8.10 -6.59 -0.03
N ALA A 78 -7.45 -5.76 -0.83
CA ALA A 78 -6.43 -6.22 -1.77
C ALA A 78 -5.26 -5.25 -1.78
N GLY A 79 -4.05 -5.75 -2.07
CA GLY A 79 -2.86 -4.91 -2.12
C GLY A 79 -1.56 -5.68 -2.09
N SER A 80 -0.50 -5.03 -1.68
CA SER A 80 0.84 -5.54 -1.43
C SER A 80 1.68 -4.47 -0.73
N HIS A 81 2.89 -4.12 -1.21
CA HIS A 81 3.78 -3.09 -0.65
C HIS A 81 4.32 -2.16 -1.75
N LEU A 82 4.97 -1.04 -1.37
CA LEU A 82 5.54 -0.07 -2.32
C LEU A 82 7.03 0.20 -2.13
N GLU A 83 7.61 -0.19 -1.02
CA GLU A 83 9.06 -0.23 -0.87
C GLU A 83 9.66 -1.37 -1.68
N SER A 84 10.97 -1.35 -1.85
CA SER A 84 11.73 -2.41 -2.52
C SER A 84 12.93 -2.81 -1.68
N GLN A 85 13.45 -4.02 -1.91
CA GLN A 85 14.82 -4.33 -1.53
C GLN A 85 15.80 -3.29 -2.07
N ASN A 86 16.99 -3.22 -1.47
CA ASN A 86 18.04 -2.35 -1.97
C ASN A 86 18.44 -2.72 -3.41
N PHE A 87 18.28 -1.76 -4.35
CA PHE A 87 18.65 -1.93 -5.76
C PHE A 87 17.99 -3.14 -6.44
N ALA A 88 16.70 -3.31 -6.24
CA ALA A 88 15.94 -4.49 -6.64
C ALA A 88 14.99 -4.24 -7.82
N GLY A 89 14.15 -5.24 -8.08
CA GLY A 89 13.08 -5.19 -9.07
C GLY A 89 12.04 -4.09 -8.76
N TRP A 90 11.28 -3.71 -9.77
CA TRP A 90 10.29 -2.64 -9.67
C TRP A 90 8.84 -3.13 -9.74
N LEU A 91 8.65 -4.44 -9.93
CA LEU A 91 7.32 -5.06 -10.01
C LEU A 91 6.88 -5.68 -8.68
N ASP A 92 7.85 -6.21 -7.92
CA ASP A 92 7.59 -6.80 -6.62
C ASP A 92 6.98 -5.76 -5.66
N GLY A 93 5.81 -6.08 -5.14
CA GLY A 93 4.96 -5.18 -4.38
C GLY A 93 4.08 -4.25 -5.25
N PRO A 94 4.64 -3.31 -6.03
CA PRO A 94 3.86 -2.39 -6.85
C PRO A 94 2.85 -3.05 -7.78
N LEU A 95 3.14 -4.22 -8.33
CA LEU A 95 2.22 -4.93 -9.20
C LEU A 95 0.92 -5.29 -8.46
N GLY A 96 1.03 -5.83 -7.24
CA GLY A 96 -0.11 -6.18 -6.41
C GLY A 96 -0.94 -4.97 -6.00
N VAL A 97 -0.28 -3.87 -5.64
CA VAL A 97 -0.96 -2.61 -5.30
C VAL A 97 -1.70 -2.02 -6.50
N ILE A 98 -1.09 -1.98 -7.69
CA ILE A 98 -1.73 -1.43 -8.89
C ILE A 98 -2.87 -2.32 -9.38
N TYR A 99 -2.75 -3.65 -9.27
CA TYR A 99 -3.87 -4.54 -9.58
C TYR A 99 -5.05 -4.32 -8.63
N ALA A 100 -4.79 -4.13 -7.33
CA ALA A 100 -5.82 -3.79 -6.36
C ALA A 100 -6.48 -2.43 -6.65
N LEU A 101 -5.68 -1.41 -6.98
CA LEU A 101 -6.17 -0.08 -7.34
C LEU A 101 -7.04 -0.12 -8.59
N GLU A 102 -6.61 -0.82 -9.65
CA GLU A 102 -7.41 -0.96 -10.87
C GLU A 102 -8.70 -1.73 -10.63
N ALA A 103 -8.66 -2.83 -9.85
CA ALA A 103 -9.86 -3.55 -9.45
C ALA A 103 -10.83 -2.66 -8.68
N ALA A 104 -10.31 -1.81 -7.77
CA ALA A 104 -11.12 -0.84 -7.03
C ALA A 104 -11.77 0.18 -7.98
N ARG A 105 -11.04 0.76 -8.93
CA ARG A 105 -11.58 1.69 -9.94
C ARG A 105 -12.75 1.08 -10.71
N VAL A 106 -12.63 -0.18 -11.10
CA VAL A 106 -13.67 -0.89 -11.87
C VAL A 106 -14.88 -1.25 -11.00
N ILE A 107 -14.64 -1.89 -9.87
CA ILE A 107 -15.71 -2.46 -9.02
C ILE A 107 -16.44 -1.37 -8.24
N ASN A 108 -15.72 -0.41 -7.70
CA ASN A 108 -16.33 0.62 -6.86
C ASN A 108 -17.17 1.63 -7.68
N SER A 109 -16.82 1.84 -8.96
CA SER A 109 -17.59 2.70 -9.85
C SER A 109 -18.87 2.08 -10.39
N ASP A 110 -19.05 0.76 -10.30
CA ASP A 110 -20.26 0.09 -10.78
C ASP A 110 -21.39 0.16 -9.73
N PRO A 111 -22.49 0.90 -10.01
CA PRO A 111 -23.59 1.02 -9.06
C PRO A 111 -24.44 -0.27 -8.94
N GLY A 112 -24.31 -1.18 -9.90
CA GLY A 112 -25.00 -2.48 -9.89
C GLY A 112 -24.34 -3.50 -8.94
N LEU A 113 -23.09 -3.29 -8.55
CA LEU A 113 -22.38 -4.20 -7.65
C LEU A 113 -22.56 -3.75 -6.18
N LYS A 114 -23.00 -4.68 -5.34
CA LYS A 114 -23.10 -4.49 -3.88
C LYS A 114 -21.84 -5.03 -3.17
N CYS A 115 -20.69 -4.62 -3.63
CA CYS A 115 -19.40 -4.96 -3.06
C CYS A 115 -18.41 -3.83 -3.33
N ALA A 116 -17.29 -3.82 -2.61
CA ALA A 116 -16.19 -2.91 -2.84
C ALA A 116 -14.85 -3.63 -2.73
N VAL A 117 -13.86 -3.12 -3.47
CA VAL A 117 -12.44 -3.43 -3.24
C VAL A 117 -11.84 -2.27 -2.48
N GLU A 118 -11.24 -2.56 -1.33
CA GLU A 118 -10.41 -1.65 -0.55
C GLU A 118 -8.95 -1.97 -0.81
N VAL A 119 -8.09 -0.95 -0.78
CA VAL A 119 -6.69 -1.09 -1.18
C VAL A 119 -5.78 -0.94 0.03
N ALA A 120 -4.75 -1.78 0.13
CA ALA A 120 -3.68 -1.63 1.11
C ALA A 120 -2.31 -1.64 0.43
N ALA A 121 -1.42 -0.75 0.89
CA ALA A 121 0.01 -0.88 0.69
C ALA A 121 0.65 -1.00 2.08
N TRP A 122 1.22 -2.17 2.36
CA TRP A 122 1.83 -2.47 3.65
C TRP A 122 3.22 -1.87 3.75
N CYS A 123 3.56 -1.33 4.90
CA CYS A 123 4.88 -0.80 5.18
C CYS A 123 5.82 -1.90 5.66
N ASP A 124 7.04 -1.89 5.14
CA ASP A 124 8.14 -2.76 5.57
C ASP A 124 7.84 -4.25 5.44
N GLU A 125 7.21 -4.64 4.34
CA GLU A 125 7.04 -6.05 3.97
C GLU A 125 8.41 -6.70 3.74
N GLU A 126 9.29 -6.01 3.02
CA GLU A 126 10.64 -6.41 2.65
C GLU A 126 11.65 -6.49 3.81
N GLY A 127 11.24 -6.10 5.01
CA GLY A 127 12.00 -6.31 6.25
C GLY A 127 13.24 -5.44 6.40
N HIS A 128 13.18 -4.15 6.07
CA HIS A 128 14.27 -3.21 6.37
C HIS A 128 14.46 -3.02 7.87
N PHE A 129 13.37 -2.86 8.62
CA PHE A 129 13.33 -2.75 10.08
C PHE A 129 12.88 -4.04 10.75
N GLY A 130 12.00 -4.81 10.09
CA GLY A 130 11.49 -6.08 10.58
C GLY A 130 10.41 -6.62 9.66
N HIS A 131 10.22 -7.93 9.61
CA HIS A 131 9.33 -8.57 8.65
C HIS A 131 7.86 -8.21 8.89
N PHE A 132 7.16 -7.79 7.81
CA PHE A 132 5.71 -7.58 7.76
C PHE A 132 5.19 -6.57 8.79
N LEU A 133 5.96 -5.52 9.12
CA LEU A 133 5.59 -4.58 10.20
C LEU A 133 4.24 -3.91 9.94
N GLY A 134 3.97 -3.51 8.71
CA GLY A 134 2.72 -2.85 8.34
C GLY A 134 1.49 -3.74 8.51
N SER A 135 1.49 -4.92 7.93
CA SER A 135 0.38 -5.86 8.03
C SER A 135 0.20 -6.39 9.45
N ARG A 136 1.30 -6.65 10.18
CA ARG A 136 1.27 -6.98 11.62
C ARG A 136 0.64 -5.87 12.45
N SER A 137 0.96 -4.61 12.18
CA SER A 137 0.34 -3.47 12.84
C SER A 137 -1.17 -3.45 12.59
N TYR A 138 -1.57 -3.63 11.33
CA TYR A 138 -2.97 -3.62 10.94
C TYR A 138 -3.81 -4.70 11.64
N VAL A 139 -3.29 -5.91 11.80
CA VAL A 139 -3.99 -6.99 12.52
C VAL A 139 -3.80 -6.95 14.04
N GLY A 140 -3.16 -5.90 14.58
CA GLY A 140 -2.94 -5.74 16.03
C GLY A 140 -1.81 -6.59 16.61
N GLY A 141 -0.95 -7.16 15.76
CA GLY A 141 0.16 -8.02 16.16
C GLY A 141 1.50 -7.30 16.32
N LEU A 142 1.55 -5.97 16.19
CA LEU A 142 2.75 -5.16 16.36
C LEU A 142 2.65 -4.30 17.62
N THR A 143 3.50 -4.56 18.60
CA THR A 143 3.54 -3.80 19.86
C THR A 143 4.47 -2.59 19.76
N ASP A 144 4.36 -1.65 20.70
CA ASP A 144 5.30 -0.54 20.80
C ASP A 144 6.71 -1.02 21.15
N ALA A 145 6.83 -2.10 21.90
CA ALA A 145 8.13 -2.73 22.19
C ALA A 145 8.80 -3.29 20.92
N ASP A 146 8.02 -3.86 19.97
CA ASP A 146 8.55 -4.28 18.68
C ASP A 146 9.10 -3.08 17.90
N ILE A 147 8.36 -1.95 17.87
CA ILE A 147 8.78 -0.72 17.19
C ILE A 147 10.04 -0.15 17.84
N ASP A 148 10.13 -0.16 19.17
CA ASP A 148 11.29 0.34 19.91
C ASP A 148 12.55 -0.53 19.67
N ALA A 149 12.36 -1.84 19.50
CA ALA A 149 13.44 -2.78 19.21
C ALA A 149 13.90 -2.74 17.74
N ALA A 150 13.01 -2.37 16.80
CA ALA A 150 13.26 -2.42 15.36
C ALA A 150 14.39 -1.48 14.92
N ARG A 151 15.29 -2.00 14.09
CA ARG A 151 16.45 -1.28 13.54
C ARG A 151 16.56 -1.55 12.04
N ASP A 152 16.83 -0.49 11.29
CA ASP A 152 17.16 -0.62 9.88
C ASP A 152 18.41 -1.51 9.71
N ARG A 153 18.28 -2.59 8.95
CA ARG A 153 19.34 -3.59 8.75
C ARG A 153 20.56 -3.06 8.02
N THR A 154 20.44 -1.96 7.30
CA THR A 154 21.51 -1.33 6.53
C THR A 154 22.24 -0.26 7.34
N SER A 155 21.48 0.65 7.97
CA SER A 155 22.03 1.82 8.67
C SER A 155 22.07 1.67 10.19
N GLY A 156 21.33 0.71 10.78
CA GLY A 156 21.15 0.59 12.22
C GLY A 156 20.23 1.66 12.83
N ARG A 157 19.65 2.56 12.03
CA ARG A 157 18.73 3.61 12.48
C ARG A 157 17.50 2.98 13.14
N THR A 158 17.04 3.54 14.27
CA THR A 158 15.85 3.01 14.95
C THR A 158 14.58 3.34 14.16
N MET A 159 13.59 2.46 14.20
CA MET A 159 12.31 2.70 13.56
C MET A 159 11.60 3.94 14.12
N ARG A 160 11.66 4.17 15.44
CA ARG A 160 11.12 5.39 16.06
C ARG A 160 11.74 6.67 15.49
N GLN A 161 13.06 6.66 15.26
CA GLN A 161 13.72 7.81 14.63
C GLN A 161 13.26 7.97 13.17
N ALA A 162 13.19 6.88 12.42
CA ALA A 162 12.73 6.92 11.04
C ALA A 162 11.31 7.48 10.91
N LEU A 163 10.37 7.02 11.75
CA LEU A 163 8.99 7.52 11.78
C LEU A 163 8.91 9.01 12.10
N ARG A 164 9.74 9.51 13.05
CA ARG A 164 9.79 10.95 13.34
C ARG A 164 10.28 11.76 12.14
N ASP A 165 11.35 11.31 11.51
CA ASP A 165 11.99 12.02 10.40
C ASP A 165 11.10 12.14 9.16
N VAL A 166 10.17 11.18 8.97
CA VAL A 166 9.18 11.22 7.88
C VAL A 166 7.81 11.74 8.31
N GLY A 167 7.67 12.23 9.57
CA GLY A 167 6.43 12.86 10.06
C GLY A 167 5.26 11.90 10.30
N LEU A 168 5.54 10.63 10.59
CA LEU A 168 4.51 9.61 10.87
C LEU A 168 4.35 9.28 12.36
N ALA A 169 5.32 9.64 13.21
CA ALA A 169 5.38 9.22 14.62
C ALA A 169 4.13 9.59 15.44
N ASP A 170 3.49 10.72 15.12
CA ASP A 170 2.32 11.24 15.85
C ASP A 170 0.98 10.87 15.18
N ARG A 171 1.01 10.13 14.07
CA ARG A 171 -0.20 9.65 13.41
C ARG A 171 -0.72 8.38 14.10
N PRO A 172 -2.05 8.20 14.21
CA PRO A 172 -2.61 6.96 14.71
C PRO A 172 -2.30 5.80 13.74
N ARG A 173 -2.00 4.63 14.28
CA ARG A 173 -1.96 3.39 13.52
C ARG A 173 -3.38 2.88 13.28
N VAL A 174 -3.70 2.50 12.07
CA VAL A 174 -5.00 1.90 11.74
C VAL A 174 -4.96 0.40 12.04
N THR A 175 -6.02 -0.09 12.67
CA THR A 175 -6.18 -1.52 12.94
C THR A 175 -7.40 -2.08 12.23
N ALA A 176 -7.35 -3.37 11.91
CA ALA A 176 -8.42 -4.07 11.24
C ALA A 176 -9.71 -4.06 12.07
N GLU A 177 -10.80 -3.63 11.47
CA GLU A 177 -12.14 -3.78 12.02
C GLU A 177 -12.63 -5.21 11.78
N ARG A 178 -12.96 -5.92 12.86
CA ARG A 178 -13.40 -7.30 12.76
C ARG A 178 -14.67 -7.43 11.91
N GLY A 179 -14.62 -8.30 10.90
CA GLY A 179 -15.75 -8.55 10.02
C GLY A 179 -15.94 -7.51 8.91
N ARG A 180 -15.05 -6.51 8.80
CA ARG A 180 -15.11 -5.53 7.71
C ARG A 180 -14.85 -6.16 6.34
N HIS A 181 -13.87 -7.04 6.26
CA HIS A 181 -13.48 -7.68 5.01
C HIS A 181 -13.87 -9.16 4.98
N ILE A 182 -14.30 -9.63 3.80
CA ILE A 182 -14.55 -11.05 3.55
C ILE A 182 -13.25 -11.84 3.31
N GLY A 183 -12.14 -11.15 3.06
CA GLY A 183 -10.83 -11.73 2.83
C GLY A 183 -9.81 -10.67 2.43
N TYR A 184 -8.56 -11.13 2.28
CA TYR A 184 -7.44 -10.37 1.75
C TYR A 184 -6.86 -11.09 0.53
N LEU A 185 -6.56 -10.34 -0.51
CA LEU A 185 -5.92 -10.83 -1.74
C LEU A 185 -4.64 -10.04 -2.01
N GLU A 186 -3.56 -10.77 -2.19
CA GLU A 186 -2.26 -10.21 -2.55
C GLU A 186 -1.69 -10.92 -3.77
N VAL A 187 -1.10 -10.13 -4.66
CA VAL A 187 -0.24 -10.61 -5.74
C VAL A 187 1.19 -10.22 -5.37
N ALA A 188 2.01 -11.23 -5.10
CA ALA A 188 3.44 -11.09 -4.79
C ALA A 188 4.29 -11.91 -5.77
N TYR A 189 5.58 -11.60 -5.87
CA TYR A 189 6.56 -12.28 -6.71
C TYR A 189 7.47 -13.16 -5.87
#